data_068a6b08da03a340039069ec628dd0e2
#
_entry.id   068a6b08da03a340039069ec628dd0e2
#
_cell.length_a   1.000
_cell.length_b   1.000
_cell.length_c   1.000
_cell.angle_alpha   90.00
_cell.angle_beta   90.00
_cell.angle_gamma   90.00
#
_symmetry.space_group_name_H-M   'P 1'
#
loop_
_entity.id
_entity.type
_entity.pdbx_description
1 polymer ?
#
loop_
_entity_poly.entity_id
_entity_poly.type
_entity_poly.pdbx_seq_one_letter_code
_entity_poly.pdbx_strand_id
1 'polypeptide(L)'
;MIRRVLVGIAVSAAVIGAPTAHAEGLTRYWSYWNGSDGAWSYATQGAGTTIPGNGDVEAWSFVVSEGMTDAAGPPTLDPSQVWQEICGTAAPDEGQKVVAVVLDFGTAAIAPAGETPPAPRTECAVVDDGANGFQILSTVADVRADGGFLCGIDGFPREECAPIIDAFESAPVTADVAQAPAEESSGTPWWTLGVLVVAAIVGLLVWRRR
;
A
#
# COMPACT_ATOMS: atom_id res chain seq x y z
N MET A 1 -8.29 -39.19 -66.95
CA MET A 1 -9.14 -38.99 -65.72
C MET A 1 -8.24 -38.49 -64.58
N ILE A 2 -8.22 -37.20 -64.35
CA ILE A 2 -7.37 -36.58 -63.31
C ILE A 2 -8.27 -36.21 -62.13
N ARG A 3 -8.08 -36.93 -61.03
CA ARG A 3 -8.85 -36.76 -59.77
C ARG A 3 -8.24 -35.61 -58.98
N ARG A 4 -8.95 -34.47 -58.89
CA ARG A 4 -8.55 -33.31 -58.06
C ARG A 4 -8.87 -33.60 -56.60
N VAL A 5 -7.83 -33.73 -55.76
CA VAL A 5 -7.94 -33.81 -54.31
C VAL A 5 -7.93 -32.38 -53.76
N LEU A 6 -9.06 -31.94 -53.21
CA LEU A 6 -9.16 -30.69 -52.46
C LEU A 6 -8.73 -30.95 -51.01
N VAL A 7 -7.57 -30.41 -50.60
CA VAL A 7 -7.11 -30.41 -49.22
C VAL A 7 -7.68 -29.17 -48.57
N GLY A 8 -8.67 -29.36 -47.69
CA GLY A 8 -9.22 -28.29 -46.84
C GLY A 8 -8.28 -28.05 -45.65
N ILE A 9 -7.72 -26.87 -45.55
CA ILE A 9 -6.94 -26.43 -44.37
C ILE A 9 -7.94 -25.84 -43.36
N ALA A 10 -8.21 -26.58 -42.27
CA ALA A 10 -8.96 -26.07 -41.14
C ALA A 10 -8.01 -25.21 -40.30
N VAL A 11 -8.25 -23.90 -40.24
CA VAL A 11 -7.55 -22.97 -39.35
C VAL A 11 -8.28 -22.97 -38.00
N SER A 12 -7.74 -23.70 -37.05
CA SER A 12 -8.22 -23.65 -35.66
C SER A 12 -7.71 -22.36 -34.99
N ALA A 13 -8.61 -21.42 -34.74
CA ALA A 13 -8.30 -20.24 -33.93
C ALA A 13 -8.21 -20.63 -32.43
N ALA A 14 -6.99 -20.75 -31.92
CA ALA A 14 -6.78 -20.88 -30.47
C ALA A 14 -7.12 -19.54 -29.77
N VAL A 15 -8.20 -19.52 -29.03
CA VAL A 15 -8.51 -18.42 -28.13
C VAL A 15 -7.55 -18.51 -26.94
N ILE A 16 -6.48 -17.71 -26.95
CA ILE A 16 -5.59 -17.56 -25.81
C ILE A 16 -6.35 -16.70 -24.81
N GLY A 17 -6.94 -17.34 -23.79
CA GLY A 17 -7.51 -16.65 -22.64
C GLY A 17 -6.38 -15.87 -21.96
N ALA A 18 -6.50 -14.53 -21.91
CA ALA A 18 -5.61 -13.71 -21.12
C ALA A 18 -5.77 -14.13 -19.63
N PRO A 19 -4.66 -14.31 -18.88
CA PRO A 19 -4.76 -14.53 -17.44
C PRO A 19 -5.46 -13.30 -16.84
N THR A 20 -6.56 -13.52 -16.13
CA THR A 20 -7.14 -12.51 -15.27
C THR A 20 -6.13 -12.27 -14.15
N ALA A 21 -5.42 -11.14 -14.20
CA ALA A 21 -4.67 -10.67 -13.04
C ALA A 21 -5.70 -10.45 -11.93
N HIS A 22 -5.69 -11.31 -10.91
CA HIS A 22 -6.35 -11.02 -9.66
C HIS A 22 -5.56 -9.84 -9.08
N ALA A 23 -6.14 -8.66 -9.05
CA ALA A 23 -5.61 -7.58 -8.23
C ALA A 23 -5.67 -8.10 -6.78
N GLU A 24 -4.52 -8.36 -6.17
CA GLU A 24 -4.46 -8.61 -4.74
C GLU A 24 -4.98 -7.34 -4.08
N GLY A 25 -6.00 -7.46 -3.23
CA GLY A 25 -6.65 -6.33 -2.61
C GLY A 25 -5.66 -5.58 -1.71
N LEU A 26 -5.77 -4.27 -1.67
CA LEU A 26 -5.00 -3.43 -0.76
C LEU A 26 -5.55 -3.57 0.66
N THR A 27 -4.68 -3.61 1.66
CA THR A 27 -5.08 -3.60 3.07
C THR A 27 -4.84 -2.22 3.66
N ARG A 28 -5.84 -1.67 4.34
CA ARG A 28 -5.77 -0.40 5.08
C ARG A 28 -5.65 -0.71 6.57
N TYR A 29 -4.52 -0.31 7.23
CA TYR A 29 -4.26 -0.74 8.60
C TYR A 29 -3.28 0.19 9.33
N TRP A 30 -3.14 -0.01 10.64
CA TRP A 30 -2.10 0.58 11.45
C TRP A 30 -0.84 -0.27 11.40
N SER A 31 0.22 0.23 10.80
CA SER A 31 1.55 -0.38 10.80
C SER A 31 2.34 0.03 12.04
N TYR A 32 3.17 -0.89 12.54
CA TYR A 32 3.98 -0.68 13.73
C TYR A 32 5.47 -0.65 13.38
N TRP A 33 6.19 0.31 13.93
CA TRP A 33 7.58 0.60 13.63
C TRP A 33 8.41 0.78 14.89
N ASN A 34 9.67 0.30 14.83
CA ASN A 34 10.67 0.54 15.88
C ASN A 34 11.71 1.52 15.33
N GLY A 35 11.99 2.59 16.08
CA GLY A 35 13.00 3.58 15.77
C GLY A 35 14.26 3.34 16.56
N SER A 36 15.40 3.15 15.87
CA SER A 36 16.71 3.05 16.48
C SER A 36 17.77 3.66 15.58
N ASP A 37 18.81 4.23 16.15
CA ASP A 37 19.98 4.78 15.44
C ASP A 37 19.61 5.76 14.29
N GLY A 38 18.55 6.55 14.46
CA GLY A 38 18.08 7.51 13.46
C GLY A 38 17.33 6.87 12.28
N ALA A 39 16.96 5.59 12.35
CA ALA A 39 16.26 4.87 11.30
C ALA A 39 15.01 4.14 11.81
N TRP A 40 14.01 4.01 10.97
CA TRP A 40 12.82 3.19 11.22
C TRP A 40 13.00 1.77 10.70
N SER A 41 12.59 0.80 11.50
CA SER A 41 12.48 -0.60 11.10
C SER A 41 11.04 -1.05 11.23
N TYR A 42 10.49 -1.64 10.16
CA TYR A 42 9.16 -2.25 10.22
C TYR A 42 9.16 -3.40 11.24
N ALA A 43 8.22 -3.39 12.16
CA ALA A 43 8.13 -4.41 13.19
C ALA A 43 7.63 -5.73 12.58
N THR A 44 8.44 -6.77 12.66
CA THR A 44 8.08 -8.14 12.24
C THR A 44 7.27 -8.90 13.31
N GLN A 45 7.19 -8.34 14.51
CA GLN A 45 6.37 -8.83 15.62
C GLN A 45 5.36 -7.76 16.01
N GLY A 46 4.16 -8.17 16.39
CA GLY A 46 3.13 -7.23 16.82
C GLY A 46 3.51 -6.51 18.12
N ALA A 47 3.00 -5.31 18.29
CA ALA A 47 3.27 -4.46 19.48
C ALA A 47 2.91 -5.15 20.81
N GLY A 48 1.97 -6.10 20.82
CA GLY A 48 1.63 -6.89 22.02
C GLY A 48 2.73 -7.86 22.49
N THR A 49 3.74 -8.14 21.66
CA THR A 49 4.86 -9.04 21.98
C THR A 49 6.22 -8.34 22.00
N THR A 50 6.31 -7.16 21.39
CA THR A 50 7.54 -6.34 21.40
C THR A 50 7.63 -5.58 22.71
N ILE A 51 8.76 -5.69 23.40
CA ILE A 51 9.07 -4.96 24.64
C ILE A 51 10.20 -3.99 24.31
N PRO A 52 9.94 -2.69 24.04
CA PRO A 52 10.98 -1.72 23.75
C PRO A 52 11.82 -1.43 25.01
N GLY A 53 13.05 -1.03 24.81
CA GLY A 53 13.97 -0.60 25.85
C GLY A 53 13.72 0.84 26.33
N ASN A 54 14.42 1.23 27.40
CA ASN A 54 14.45 2.62 27.81
C ASN A 54 15.21 3.45 26.77
N GLY A 55 14.58 4.51 26.27
CA GLY A 55 15.16 5.38 25.24
C GLY A 55 14.76 5.03 23.82
N ASP A 56 14.01 3.95 23.62
CA ASP A 56 13.51 3.56 22.30
C ASP A 56 12.40 4.51 21.81
N VAL A 57 12.18 4.49 20.52
CA VAL A 57 11.10 5.21 19.84
C VAL A 57 10.23 4.21 19.10
N GLU A 58 8.93 4.31 19.30
CA GLU A 58 7.94 3.51 18.57
C GLU A 58 7.04 4.39 17.73
N ALA A 59 6.55 3.86 16.61
CA ALA A 59 5.57 4.57 15.80
C ALA A 59 4.45 3.66 15.31
N TRP A 60 3.29 4.27 15.19
CA TRP A 60 2.13 3.72 14.50
C TRP A 60 1.76 4.64 13.34
N SER A 61 1.71 4.06 12.12
CA SER A 61 1.33 4.79 10.92
C SER A 61 0.11 4.14 10.28
N PHE A 62 -0.89 4.94 9.98
CA PHE A 62 -2.06 4.49 9.23
C PHE A 62 -1.74 4.47 7.75
N VAL A 63 -1.77 3.30 7.14
CA VAL A 63 -1.24 3.04 5.81
C VAL A 63 -2.16 2.17 4.95
N VAL A 64 -1.88 2.13 3.65
CA VAL A 64 -2.45 1.18 2.70
C VAL A 64 -1.32 0.50 1.95
N SER A 65 -1.32 -0.84 1.91
CA SER A 65 -0.32 -1.62 1.16
C SER A 65 -0.91 -2.91 0.60
N GLU A 66 -0.20 -3.53 -0.33
CA GLU A 66 -0.48 -4.90 -0.79
C GLU A 66 -0.10 -5.88 0.33
N GLY A 67 -1.10 -6.34 1.08
CA GLY A 67 -0.87 -7.14 2.27
C GLY A 67 -0.31 -6.32 3.45
N MET A 68 -0.09 -6.99 4.58
CA MET A 68 0.40 -6.37 5.82
C MET A 68 1.90 -6.63 6.07
N THR A 69 2.60 -7.21 5.10
CA THR A 69 4.02 -7.56 5.19
C THR A 69 4.94 -6.54 4.52
N ASP A 70 4.41 -5.79 3.56
CA ASP A 70 5.14 -4.73 2.87
C ASP A 70 4.72 -3.38 3.45
N ALA A 71 5.57 -2.85 4.31
CA ALA A 71 5.32 -1.59 4.96
C ALA A 71 5.26 -0.43 3.96
N ALA A 72 4.09 0.12 3.80
CA ALA A 72 3.92 1.36 3.05
C ALA A 72 4.52 2.53 3.84
N GLY A 73 5.80 2.74 3.64
CA GLY A 73 6.53 3.89 4.14
C GLY A 73 6.65 4.03 5.66
N PRO A 74 7.84 4.25 6.19
CA PRO A 74 8.03 4.62 7.59
C PRO A 74 7.47 6.03 7.85
N PRO A 75 7.26 6.39 9.12
CA PRO A 75 7.03 7.78 9.50
C PRO A 75 8.12 8.69 8.95
N THR A 76 7.77 9.91 8.57
CA THR A 76 8.71 10.87 7.97
C THR A 76 9.65 11.53 8.99
N LEU A 77 9.36 11.41 10.28
CA LEU A 77 10.15 11.97 11.36
C LEU A 77 11.40 11.11 11.62
N ASP A 78 12.53 11.75 11.93
CA ASP A 78 13.75 11.06 12.39
C ASP A 78 13.55 10.61 13.85
N PRO A 79 13.65 9.29 14.16
CA PRO A 79 13.40 8.81 15.52
C PRO A 79 14.35 9.39 16.57
N SER A 80 15.61 9.67 16.23
CA SER A 80 16.55 10.26 17.20
C SER A 80 16.22 11.71 17.54
N GLN A 81 15.69 12.47 16.58
CA GLN A 81 15.19 13.84 16.83
C GLN A 81 13.93 13.80 17.68
N VAL A 82 12.99 12.90 17.35
CA VAL A 82 11.76 12.71 18.16
C VAL A 82 12.10 12.43 19.62
N TRP A 83 13.03 11.50 19.88
CA TRP A 83 13.45 11.23 21.24
C TRP A 83 13.97 12.48 21.97
N GLN A 84 14.89 13.22 21.37
CA GLN A 84 15.49 14.40 21.97
C GLN A 84 14.47 15.51 22.26
N GLU A 85 13.54 15.71 21.35
CA GLU A 85 12.56 16.80 21.46
C GLU A 85 11.50 16.55 22.52
N ILE A 86 11.00 15.31 22.64
CA ILE A 86 9.83 15.01 23.48
C ILE A 86 10.15 14.28 24.78
N CYS A 87 11.20 13.43 24.78
CA CYS A 87 11.55 12.62 25.95
C CYS A 87 12.93 12.94 26.53
N GLY A 88 13.76 13.74 25.84
CA GLY A 88 15.18 13.94 26.21
C GLY A 88 15.45 14.43 27.62
N THR A 89 14.45 14.97 28.34
CA THR A 89 14.56 15.40 29.76
C THR A 89 13.79 14.49 30.72
N ALA A 90 13.10 13.46 30.22
CA ALA A 90 12.35 12.53 31.05
C ALA A 90 13.30 11.62 31.82
N ALA A 91 13.03 11.45 33.12
CA ALA A 91 13.79 10.55 33.99
C ALA A 91 12.81 9.55 34.60
N PRO A 92 12.92 8.25 34.25
CA PRO A 92 12.05 7.23 34.82
C PRO A 92 12.48 6.91 36.26
N ASP A 93 11.52 6.50 37.07
CA ASP A 93 11.78 5.93 38.38
C ASP A 93 12.34 4.48 38.26
N GLU A 94 12.77 3.90 39.40
CA GLU A 94 13.24 2.50 39.44
C GLU A 94 12.12 1.55 39.00
N GLY A 95 12.40 0.64 38.05
CA GLY A 95 11.41 -0.27 37.45
C GLY A 95 10.56 0.34 36.34
N GLN A 96 10.87 1.55 35.91
CA GLN A 96 10.22 2.23 34.80
C GLN A 96 11.18 2.48 33.63
N LYS A 97 10.61 2.67 32.46
CA LYS A 97 11.29 3.12 31.24
C LYS A 97 10.55 4.26 30.59
N VAL A 98 11.26 5.00 29.75
CA VAL A 98 10.75 6.06 28.91
C VAL A 98 10.80 5.61 27.45
N VAL A 99 9.71 5.77 26.74
CA VAL A 99 9.60 5.46 25.30
C VAL A 99 8.93 6.63 24.59
N ALA A 100 9.53 7.09 23.51
CA ALA A 100 8.91 8.08 22.64
C ALA A 100 7.94 7.40 21.67
N VAL A 101 6.78 8.02 21.45
CA VAL A 101 5.71 7.49 20.60
C VAL A 101 5.38 8.48 19.51
N VAL A 102 5.33 7.99 18.25
CA VAL A 102 4.89 8.74 17.08
C VAL A 102 3.58 8.16 16.58
N LEU A 103 2.57 9.00 16.38
CA LEU A 103 1.27 8.64 15.81
C LEU A 103 1.10 9.39 14.49
N ASP A 104 1.13 8.67 13.38
CA ASP A 104 0.91 9.19 12.03
C ASP A 104 -0.41 8.63 11.48
N PHE A 105 -1.41 9.49 11.41
CA PHE A 105 -2.76 9.12 10.97
C PHE A 105 -2.90 9.03 9.45
N GLY A 106 -1.80 9.15 8.71
CA GLY A 106 -1.79 9.12 7.25
C GLY A 106 -2.38 10.38 6.61
N THR A 107 -2.90 10.23 5.42
CA THR A 107 -3.44 11.36 4.62
C THR A 107 -4.91 11.16 4.30
N ALA A 108 -5.59 12.24 3.89
CA ALA A 108 -6.98 12.17 3.44
C ALA A 108 -7.18 11.23 2.23
N ALA A 109 -6.13 10.99 1.43
CA ALA A 109 -6.20 10.10 0.26
C ALA A 109 -6.37 8.62 0.63
N ILE A 110 -5.93 8.22 1.83
CA ILE A 110 -6.04 6.83 2.31
C ILE A 110 -7.06 6.68 3.43
N ALA A 111 -7.67 7.76 3.89
CA ALA A 111 -8.69 7.73 4.93
C ALA A 111 -9.96 7.01 4.45
N PRO A 112 -10.73 6.37 5.36
CA PRO A 112 -12.06 5.88 5.04
C PRO A 112 -12.97 7.00 4.52
N ALA A 113 -13.93 6.62 3.67
CA ALA A 113 -14.88 7.58 3.11
C ALA A 113 -15.61 8.39 4.21
N GLY A 114 -15.56 9.71 4.11
CA GLY A 114 -16.21 10.61 5.08
C GLY A 114 -15.47 10.77 6.40
N GLU A 115 -14.23 10.29 6.51
CA GLU A 115 -13.35 10.51 7.64
C GLU A 115 -12.20 11.46 7.28
N THR A 116 -11.77 12.24 8.27
CA THR A 116 -10.59 13.11 8.15
C THR A 116 -9.57 12.66 9.17
N PRO A 117 -8.34 12.28 8.75
CA PRO A 117 -7.31 11.86 9.67
C PRO A 117 -6.92 13.03 10.58
N PRO A 118 -6.69 12.79 11.88
CA PRO A 118 -6.08 13.77 12.77
C PRO A 118 -4.68 14.17 12.30
N ALA A 119 -4.18 15.31 12.78
CA ALA A 119 -2.79 15.67 12.56
C ALA A 119 -1.85 14.67 13.26
N PRO A 120 -0.68 14.35 12.67
CA PRO A 120 0.33 13.55 13.35
C PRO A 120 0.72 14.17 14.70
N ARG A 121 1.01 13.34 15.69
CA ARG A 121 1.46 13.79 17.00
C ARG A 121 2.52 12.87 17.60
N THR A 122 3.25 13.39 18.56
CA THR A 122 4.30 12.69 19.30
C THR A 122 4.04 12.78 20.80
N GLU A 123 4.32 11.71 21.52
CA GLU A 123 4.09 11.62 22.97
C GLU A 123 5.30 10.97 23.66
N CYS A 124 5.50 11.29 24.93
CA CYS A 124 6.51 10.66 25.77
C CYS A 124 5.82 9.80 26.83
N ALA A 125 5.99 8.49 26.74
CA ALA A 125 5.42 7.54 27.68
C ALA A 125 6.44 7.15 28.76
N VAL A 126 6.02 7.23 30.03
CA VAL A 126 6.73 6.66 31.17
C VAL A 126 5.91 5.46 31.65
N VAL A 127 6.47 4.28 31.58
CA VAL A 127 5.77 3.01 31.81
C VAL A 127 6.65 2.03 32.58
N ASP A 128 6.08 0.91 33.05
CA ASP A 128 6.84 -0.17 33.68
C ASP A 128 7.85 -0.79 32.68
N ASP A 129 9.01 -1.22 33.14
CA ASP A 129 10.07 -1.82 32.29
C ASP A 129 9.56 -2.98 31.42
N GLY A 130 8.62 -3.77 31.94
CA GLY A 130 8.01 -4.89 31.23
C GLY A 130 6.91 -4.55 30.26
N ALA A 131 6.51 -3.27 30.13
CA ALA A 131 5.42 -2.88 29.24
C ALA A 131 5.77 -3.15 27.79
N ASN A 132 4.86 -3.79 27.06
CA ASN A 132 4.97 -3.99 25.60
C ASN A 132 4.44 -2.77 24.84
N GLY A 133 4.71 -2.73 23.51
CA GLY A 133 4.34 -1.58 22.68
C GLY A 133 2.85 -1.26 22.71
N PHE A 134 1.96 -2.27 22.79
CA PHE A 134 0.52 -2.02 22.91
C PHE A 134 0.12 -1.38 24.23
N GLN A 135 0.76 -1.79 25.34
CA GLN A 135 0.56 -1.17 26.65
C GLN A 135 1.07 0.25 26.65
N ILE A 136 2.23 0.51 26.02
CA ILE A 136 2.80 1.85 25.87
C ILE A 136 1.82 2.75 25.09
N LEU A 137 1.35 2.31 23.92
CA LEU A 137 0.36 3.04 23.13
C LEU A 137 -0.88 3.40 23.96
N SER A 138 -1.38 2.45 24.74
CA SER A 138 -2.59 2.62 25.56
C SER A 138 -2.43 3.64 26.71
N THR A 139 -1.20 4.05 27.04
CA THR A 139 -0.97 5.13 28.04
C THR A 139 -1.07 6.53 27.43
N VAL A 140 -0.92 6.65 26.12
CA VAL A 140 -0.82 7.94 25.42
C VAL A 140 -1.95 8.18 24.41
N ALA A 141 -2.79 7.16 24.18
CA ALA A 141 -3.86 7.22 23.18
C ALA A 141 -5.05 6.33 23.57
N ASP A 142 -6.25 6.68 23.08
CA ASP A 142 -7.40 5.81 23.12
C ASP A 142 -7.26 4.73 22.03
N VAL A 143 -7.30 3.46 22.42
CA VAL A 143 -7.03 2.34 21.52
C VAL A 143 -8.27 1.47 21.34
N ARG A 144 -8.63 1.23 20.09
CA ARG A 144 -9.62 0.23 19.69
C ARG A 144 -8.92 -0.94 19.02
N ALA A 145 -9.08 -2.14 19.57
CA ALA A 145 -8.51 -3.37 19.05
C ALA A 145 -9.56 -4.48 18.97
N ASP A 146 -9.43 -5.36 18.00
CA ASP A 146 -10.26 -6.56 17.83
C ASP A 146 -9.45 -7.71 17.25
N GLY A 147 -9.67 -8.93 17.76
CA GLY A 147 -9.01 -10.14 17.26
C GLY A 147 -7.47 -10.09 17.24
N GLY A 148 -6.84 -9.22 18.04
CA GLY A 148 -5.38 -9.01 18.06
C GLY A 148 -4.89 -7.96 17.07
N PHE A 149 -5.77 -7.31 16.31
CA PHE A 149 -5.46 -6.21 15.43
C PHE A 149 -5.75 -4.86 16.09
N LEU A 150 -4.87 -3.90 15.85
CA LEU A 150 -5.13 -2.50 16.17
C LEU A 150 -6.09 -1.93 15.11
N CYS A 151 -7.30 -1.58 15.53
CA CYS A 151 -8.35 -1.12 14.63
C CYS A 151 -8.47 0.42 14.59
N GLY A 152 -8.12 1.10 15.67
CA GLY A 152 -8.19 2.56 15.72
C GLY A 152 -7.40 3.16 16.86
N ILE A 153 -6.91 4.37 16.64
CA ILE A 153 -6.23 5.22 17.61
C ILE A 153 -6.98 6.56 17.69
N ASP A 154 -7.33 7.02 18.88
CA ASP A 154 -8.07 8.28 19.12
C ASP A 154 -9.35 8.40 18.27
N GLY A 155 -10.04 7.29 18.08
CA GLY A 155 -11.26 7.23 17.30
C GLY A 155 -11.07 7.24 15.77
N PHE A 156 -9.84 7.13 15.27
CA PHE A 156 -9.56 7.04 13.83
C PHE A 156 -8.86 5.72 13.47
N PRO A 157 -9.30 5.01 12.42
CA PRO A 157 -10.61 5.15 11.82
C PRO A 157 -11.72 4.76 12.80
N ARG A 158 -12.96 5.24 12.59
CA ARG A 158 -14.06 5.04 13.55
C ARG A 158 -14.53 3.59 13.66
N GLU A 159 -14.65 2.91 12.53
CA GLU A 159 -15.30 1.60 12.46
C GLU A 159 -14.44 0.52 11.82
N GLU A 160 -13.59 0.87 10.86
CA GLU A 160 -12.78 -0.11 10.12
C GLU A 160 -11.74 -0.80 11.01
N CYS A 161 -11.43 -2.07 10.68
CA CYS A 161 -10.38 -2.84 11.31
C CYS A 161 -9.63 -3.67 10.26
N ALA A 162 -8.57 -3.11 9.70
CA ALA A 162 -7.74 -3.70 8.66
C ALA A 162 -8.51 -4.30 7.46
N PRO A 163 -9.43 -3.54 6.82
CA PRO A 163 -10.19 -4.05 5.69
C PRO A 163 -9.30 -4.26 4.47
N ILE A 164 -9.68 -5.24 3.64
CA ILE A 164 -9.20 -5.32 2.27
C ILE A 164 -10.06 -4.36 1.43
N ILE A 165 -9.38 -3.49 0.68
CA ILE A 165 -10.02 -2.52 -0.22
C ILE A 165 -9.61 -2.81 -1.65
N ASP A 166 -10.55 -2.73 -2.61
CA ASP A 166 -10.27 -3.07 -4.02
C ASP A 166 -9.50 -1.97 -4.76
N ALA A 167 -9.57 -0.73 -4.29
CA ALA A 167 -8.84 0.44 -4.80
C ALA A 167 -8.90 1.56 -3.76
N PHE A 168 -8.04 2.59 -3.93
CA PHE A 168 -8.21 3.85 -3.22
C PHE A 168 -9.59 4.41 -3.61
N GLU A 169 -10.51 4.47 -2.67
CA GLU A 169 -11.72 5.26 -2.79
C GLU A 169 -11.28 6.73 -2.75
N SER A 170 -10.73 7.19 -3.88
CA SER A 170 -10.43 8.61 -4.04
C SER A 170 -11.72 9.35 -3.76
N ALA A 171 -11.74 10.15 -2.70
CA ALA A 171 -12.82 11.12 -2.51
C ALA A 171 -13.03 11.81 -3.86
N PRO A 172 -14.29 12.04 -4.32
CA PRO A 172 -14.52 12.66 -5.59
C PRO A 172 -13.80 14.01 -5.58
N VAL A 173 -12.67 14.06 -6.27
CA VAL A 173 -12.00 15.31 -6.56
C VAL A 173 -12.98 15.99 -7.50
N THR A 174 -13.78 16.91 -7.00
CA THR A 174 -14.45 17.90 -7.83
C THR A 174 -13.37 18.83 -8.37
N ALA A 175 -12.49 18.25 -9.19
CA ALA A 175 -11.64 19.01 -10.06
C ALA A 175 -12.50 19.32 -11.27
N ASP A 176 -12.98 20.53 -11.28
CA ASP A 176 -13.32 21.25 -12.50
C ASP A 176 -12.01 21.42 -13.30
N VAL A 177 -11.50 20.31 -13.80
CA VAL A 177 -10.43 20.31 -14.80
C VAL A 177 -11.15 20.38 -16.12
N ALA A 178 -11.23 21.59 -16.67
CA ALA A 178 -11.55 21.80 -18.06
C ALA A 178 -10.78 20.75 -18.89
N GLN A 179 -11.52 19.79 -19.45
CA GLN A 179 -10.96 18.80 -20.36
C GLN A 179 -10.34 19.54 -21.53
N ALA A 180 -9.00 19.56 -21.59
CA ALA A 180 -8.32 19.89 -22.81
C ALA A 180 -8.76 18.88 -23.90
N PRO A 181 -9.07 19.34 -25.13
CA PRO A 181 -9.50 18.42 -26.18
C PRO A 181 -8.43 17.36 -26.40
N ALA A 182 -8.85 16.11 -26.37
CA ALA A 182 -7.99 14.98 -26.72
C ALA A 182 -7.54 15.20 -28.18
N GLU A 183 -6.25 15.39 -28.41
CA GLU A 183 -5.67 15.30 -29.75
C GLU A 183 -5.87 13.85 -30.23
N GLU A 184 -6.76 13.66 -31.19
CA GLU A 184 -6.87 12.41 -31.93
C GLU A 184 -5.56 12.14 -32.64
N SER A 185 -4.74 11.29 -32.04
CA SER A 185 -3.58 10.69 -32.70
C SER A 185 -4.08 9.75 -33.79
N SER A 186 -4.16 10.25 -35.02
CA SER A 186 -4.44 9.46 -36.23
C SER A 186 -3.21 8.64 -36.66
N GLY A 187 -2.68 7.83 -35.76
CA GLY A 187 -1.65 6.84 -36.05
C GLY A 187 -2.29 5.60 -36.65
N THR A 188 -2.00 5.32 -37.93
CA THR A 188 -2.36 4.03 -38.55
C THR A 188 -1.80 2.90 -37.71
N PRO A 189 -2.64 1.98 -37.22
CA PRO A 189 -2.19 0.93 -36.32
C PRO A 189 -1.19 0.01 -37.04
N TRP A 190 -0.04 -0.22 -36.43
CA TRP A 190 1.10 -0.96 -36.99
C TRP A 190 0.76 -2.37 -37.51
N TRP A 191 -0.33 -2.98 -37.03
CA TRP A 191 -0.79 -4.29 -37.54
C TRP A 191 -1.32 -4.23 -38.97
N THR A 192 -1.73 -3.05 -39.50
CA THR A 192 -2.17 -2.90 -40.91
C THR A 192 -1.00 -3.07 -41.88
N LEU A 193 0.21 -2.68 -41.47
CA LEU A 193 1.44 -2.90 -42.25
C LEU A 193 1.79 -4.42 -42.34
N GLY A 194 1.56 -5.17 -41.28
CA GLY A 194 1.79 -6.61 -41.24
C GLY A 194 0.92 -7.39 -42.22
N VAL A 195 -0.36 -7.02 -42.34
CA VAL A 195 -1.31 -7.67 -43.26
C VAL A 195 -0.93 -7.43 -44.71
N LEU A 196 -0.50 -6.23 -45.06
CA LEU A 196 -0.07 -5.93 -46.44
C LEU A 196 1.21 -6.67 -46.84
N VAL A 197 2.17 -6.84 -45.97
CA VAL A 197 3.40 -7.61 -46.23
C VAL A 197 3.10 -9.07 -46.44
N VAL A 198 2.23 -9.68 -45.64
CA VAL A 198 1.82 -11.08 -45.82
C VAL A 198 1.10 -11.29 -47.16
N ALA A 199 0.18 -10.40 -47.53
CA ALA A 199 -0.53 -10.46 -48.78
C ALA A 199 0.42 -10.35 -50.00
N ALA A 200 1.43 -9.48 -49.92
CA ALA A 200 2.43 -9.31 -50.98
C ALA A 200 3.29 -10.58 -51.15
N ILE A 201 3.73 -11.22 -50.04
CA ILE A 201 4.54 -12.44 -50.06
C ILE A 201 3.73 -13.61 -50.67
N VAL A 202 2.47 -13.78 -50.27
CA VAL A 202 1.60 -14.82 -50.82
C VAL A 202 1.35 -14.61 -52.32
N GLY A 203 1.10 -13.36 -52.72
CA GLY A 203 0.94 -13.03 -54.16
C GLY A 203 2.18 -13.37 -55.00
N LEU A 204 3.39 -13.03 -54.48
CA LEU A 204 4.65 -13.31 -55.14
C LEU A 204 4.93 -14.83 -55.28
N LEU A 205 4.59 -15.60 -54.24
CA LEU A 205 4.75 -17.06 -54.25
C LEU A 205 3.80 -17.75 -55.22
N VAL A 206 2.58 -17.26 -55.37
CA VAL A 206 1.60 -17.79 -56.36
C VAL A 206 2.02 -17.44 -57.77
N TRP A 207 2.54 -16.22 -58.01
CA TRP A 207 3.03 -15.79 -59.31
C TRP A 207 4.26 -16.62 -59.77
N ARG A 208 5.19 -16.93 -58.84
CA ARG A 208 6.37 -17.74 -59.11
C ARG A 208 6.07 -19.22 -59.43
N ARG A 209 4.89 -19.71 -59.09
CA ARG A 209 4.43 -21.10 -59.34
C ARG A 209 3.60 -21.25 -60.61
N ARG A 210 3.33 -20.17 -61.32
CA ARG A 210 2.71 -20.17 -62.64
C ARG A 210 3.75 -19.99 -63.73
#